data_777111757c8506b0056042296854fa59
#
_entry.id   777111757c8506b0056042296854fa59
#
_cell.length_a   1.000
_cell.length_b   1.000
_cell.length_c   1.000
_cell.angle_alpha   90.00
_cell.angle_beta   90.00
_cell.angle_gamma   90.00
#
_symmetry.space_group_name_H-M   'P 1'
#
loop_
_entity.id
_entity.type
_entity.pdbx_description
1 polymer ?
#
loop_
_entity_poly.entity_id
_entity_poly.type
_entity_poly.pdbx_seq_one_letter_code
_entity_poly.pdbx_strand_id
1 'polypeptide(L)'
;MILKYGNQTVDLYNNLKDLVDNSEYKERAIDKVDYDDNFLPKRIVISLSGGCDSATIFYLTAKYFPNIEIYPLTCRDVNAPKDADAAIEITNFMKKRFPNSKINDIEVGSYNDLDDSFYPEAKKRIDSITRYNNNTLIQMSKMMQLDTNSNNYMNSLNKPLRVDGMTANPPIDVRMAFADRMKKHHPTRNFGPFEIDRVQGEVRRDVHDKPELIYDLYKPFLNVNKRFVAGVFKENNLMDDLYPITRSCVGGGRQTNNFTEWCWQCFWCYEKDWAFNEVSDS
;
A
#
# COMPACT_ATOMS: atom_id res chain seq x y z
N MET A 1 -4.05 -16.88 -9.82
CA MET A 1 -5.41 -16.47 -10.27
C MET A 1 -5.30 -15.22 -11.11
N ILE A 2 -5.87 -15.21 -12.32
CA ILE A 2 -5.84 -14.05 -13.23
C ILE A 2 -7.13 -13.25 -13.02
N LEU A 3 -6.97 -11.98 -12.68
CA LEU A 3 -8.04 -11.01 -12.49
C LEU A 3 -7.93 -9.93 -13.56
N LYS A 4 -9.06 -9.59 -14.19
CA LYS A 4 -9.09 -8.59 -15.25
C LYS A 4 -10.19 -7.57 -14.97
N TYR A 5 -9.81 -6.29 -14.96
CA TYR A 5 -10.72 -5.16 -14.81
C TYR A 5 -10.39 -4.10 -15.87
N GLY A 6 -11.32 -3.88 -16.81
CA GLY A 6 -11.08 -3.09 -17.99
C GLY A 6 -9.97 -3.71 -18.86
N ASN A 7 -8.96 -2.93 -19.20
CA ASN A 7 -7.77 -3.36 -19.94
C ASN A 7 -6.60 -3.79 -19.04
N GLN A 8 -6.78 -3.84 -17.73
CA GLN A 8 -5.73 -4.15 -16.76
C GLN A 8 -5.90 -5.57 -16.23
N THR A 9 -4.78 -6.27 -16.05
CA THR A 9 -4.76 -7.67 -15.63
C THR A 9 -3.73 -7.87 -14.51
N VAL A 10 -4.12 -8.58 -13.46
CA VAL A 10 -3.25 -9.03 -12.37
C VAL A 10 -3.28 -10.53 -12.29
N ASP A 11 -2.12 -11.15 -12.23
CA ASP A 11 -1.98 -12.56 -11.91
C ASP A 11 -1.59 -12.73 -10.44
N LEU A 12 -2.59 -12.92 -9.60
CA LEU A 12 -2.42 -12.99 -8.16
C LEU A 12 -1.90 -14.36 -7.74
N TYR A 13 -0.67 -14.42 -7.23
CA TYR A 13 0.08 -15.58 -6.71
C TYR A 13 0.46 -16.69 -7.72
N ASN A 14 -0.18 -16.86 -8.88
CA ASN A 14 0.21 -17.96 -9.79
C ASN A 14 1.61 -17.79 -10.36
N ASN A 15 2.05 -16.57 -10.54
CA ASN A 15 3.38 -16.25 -11.07
C ASN A 15 4.48 -16.19 -10.02
N LEU A 16 4.19 -16.49 -8.76
CA LEU A 16 5.19 -16.42 -7.68
C LEU A 16 6.38 -17.32 -7.94
N LYS A 17 6.13 -18.53 -8.44
CA LYS A 17 7.21 -19.47 -8.78
C LYS A 17 8.14 -18.87 -9.84
N ASP A 18 7.59 -18.32 -10.90
CA ASP A 18 8.37 -17.72 -11.98
C ASP A 18 9.12 -16.48 -11.50
N LEU A 19 8.51 -15.67 -10.63
CA LEU A 19 9.16 -14.51 -10.02
C LEU A 19 10.32 -14.92 -9.13
N VAL A 20 10.18 -15.99 -8.33
CA VAL A 20 11.25 -16.53 -7.49
C VAL A 20 12.34 -17.13 -8.39
N ASP A 21 11.99 -17.95 -9.37
CA ASP A 21 12.96 -18.63 -10.25
C ASP A 21 13.79 -17.65 -11.08
N ASN A 22 13.24 -16.49 -11.45
CA ASN A 22 13.91 -15.43 -12.20
C ASN A 22 14.48 -14.30 -11.32
N SER A 23 14.37 -14.40 -10.00
CA SER A 23 14.89 -13.39 -9.07
C SER A 23 16.39 -13.49 -8.90
N GLU A 24 17.10 -12.37 -8.87
CA GLU A 24 18.49 -12.28 -8.41
C GLU A 24 18.68 -12.77 -6.97
N TYR A 25 17.58 -12.85 -6.21
CA TYR A 25 17.53 -13.21 -4.80
C TYR A 25 16.83 -14.54 -4.54
N LYS A 26 16.81 -15.45 -5.54
CA LYS A 26 16.09 -16.73 -5.51
C LYS A 26 16.28 -17.52 -4.21
N GLU A 27 17.52 -17.75 -3.81
CA GLU A 27 17.83 -18.51 -2.59
C GLU A 27 17.19 -17.87 -1.36
N ARG A 28 17.32 -16.55 -1.22
CA ARG A 28 16.69 -15.80 -0.12
C ARG A 28 15.18 -15.83 -0.16
N ALA A 29 14.57 -15.73 -1.33
CA ALA A 29 13.12 -15.78 -1.46
C ALA A 29 12.58 -17.16 -1.05
N ILE A 30 13.26 -18.25 -1.38
CA ILE A 30 12.92 -19.62 -0.96
C ILE A 30 13.14 -19.79 0.55
N ASP A 31 14.27 -19.32 1.09
CA ASP A 31 14.59 -19.48 2.50
C ASP A 31 13.70 -18.65 3.43
N LYS A 32 13.17 -17.54 2.94
CA LYS A 32 12.39 -16.58 3.70
C LYS A 32 10.89 -16.85 3.72
N VAL A 33 10.36 -17.64 2.79
CA VAL A 33 8.91 -17.88 2.65
C VAL A 33 8.62 -19.38 2.68
N ASP A 34 7.62 -19.76 3.47
CA ASP A 34 7.10 -21.14 3.54
C ASP A 34 5.98 -21.30 2.51
N TYR A 35 6.29 -22.01 1.42
CA TYR A 35 5.34 -22.33 0.36
C TYR A 35 4.71 -23.71 0.53
N ASP A 36 3.52 -23.90 -0.01
CA ASP A 36 2.89 -25.21 -0.16
C ASP A 36 3.35 -25.92 -1.46
N ASP A 37 2.81 -27.12 -1.72
CA ASP A 37 3.16 -27.93 -2.90
C ASP A 37 2.77 -27.25 -4.23
N ASN A 38 1.86 -26.27 -4.23
CA ASN A 38 1.46 -25.48 -5.39
C ASN A 38 2.23 -24.14 -5.48
N PHE A 39 3.27 -23.96 -4.67
CA PHE A 39 4.04 -22.75 -4.57
C PHE A 39 3.21 -21.53 -4.12
N LEU A 40 2.16 -21.75 -3.33
CA LEU A 40 1.42 -20.69 -2.65
C LEU A 40 2.00 -20.47 -1.26
N PRO A 41 2.12 -19.21 -0.78
CA PRO A 41 2.59 -18.95 0.56
C PRO A 41 1.59 -19.49 1.58
N LYS A 42 2.04 -20.25 2.56
CA LYS A 42 1.17 -20.72 3.65
C LYS A 42 0.72 -19.59 4.57
N ARG A 43 1.55 -18.56 4.70
CA ARG A 43 1.31 -17.36 5.51
C ARG A 43 1.67 -16.11 4.75
N ILE A 44 0.85 -15.07 4.93
CA ILE A 44 1.17 -13.74 4.41
C ILE A 44 1.01 -12.69 5.50
N VAL A 45 1.84 -11.66 5.46
CA VAL A 45 1.64 -10.41 6.19
C VAL A 45 1.22 -9.35 5.19
N ILE A 46 0.04 -8.77 5.37
CA ILE A 46 -0.45 -7.67 4.54
C ILE A 46 -0.14 -6.35 5.24
N SER A 47 0.66 -5.50 4.60
CA SER A 47 0.87 -4.11 5.02
C SER A 47 -0.41 -3.30 4.77
N LEU A 48 -1.21 -3.11 5.82
CA LEU A 48 -2.54 -2.52 5.72
C LEU A 48 -2.50 -1.05 6.14
N SER A 49 -2.42 -0.16 5.16
CA SER A 49 -2.35 1.29 5.37
C SER A 49 -3.71 1.97 5.65
N GLY A 50 -4.80 1.21 5.69
CA GLY A 50 -6.16 1.77 5.72
C GLY A 50 -6.67 2.24 4.35
N GLY A 51 -5.84 2.27 3.32
CA GLY A 51 -6.20 2.70 1.97
C GLY A 51 -6.88 1.61 1.13
N CYS A 52 -7.52 2.03 0.02
CA CYS A 52 -8.23 1.12 -0.86
C CYS A 52 -7.31 0.09 -1.55
N ASP A 53 -6.06 0.42 -1.83
CA ASP A 53 -5.13 -0.49 -2.50
C ASP A 53 -4.79 -1.71 -1.61
N SER A 54 -4.41 -1.45 -0.35
CA SER A 54 -4.14 -2.51 0.62
C SER A 54 -5.41 -3.28 1.02
N ALA A 55 -6.56 -2.61 1.07
CA ALA A 55 -7.85 -3.28 1.27
C ALA A 55 -8.19 -4.22 0.12
N THR A 56 -7.86 -3.84 -1.12
CA THR A 56 -8.09 -4.68 -2.31
C THR A 56 -7.29 -5.98 -2.27
N ILE A 57 -5.99 -5.92 -2.01
CA ILE A 57 -5.19 -7.14 -1.93
C ILE A 57 -5.67 -8.05 -0.79
N PHE A 58 -6.07 -7.47 0.35
CA PHE A 58 -6.64 -8.22 1.44
C PHE A 58 -7.94 -8.92 1.04
N TYR A 59 -8.87 -8.19 0.43
CA TYR A 59 -10.13 -8.72 -0.07
C TYR A 59 -9.93 -9.88 -1.05
N LEU A 60 -9.09 -9.68 -2.06
CA LEU A 60 -8.81 -10.68 -3.09
C LEU A 60 -8.16 -11.94 -2.51
N THR A 61 -7.21 -11.77 -1.58
CA THR A 61 -6.58 -12.92 -0.91
C THR A 61 -7.59 -13.68 -0.05
N ALA A 62 -8.35 -12.99 0.79
CA ALA A 62 -9.36 -13.64 1.63
C ALA A 62 -10.45 -14.36 0.81
N LYS A 63 -10.85 -13.76 -0.31
CA LYS A 63 -11.89 -14.33 -1.19
C LYS A 63 -11.44 -15.58 -1.93
N TYR A 64 -10.22 -15.55 -2.49
CA TYR A 64 -9.79 -16.58 -3.45
C TYR A 64 -8.78 -17.58 -2.89
N PHE A 65 -8.17 -17.29 -1.75
CA PHE A 65 -7.14 -18.10 -1.12
C PHE A 65 -7.43 -18.32 0.38
N PRO A 66 -8.59 -18.93 0.72
CA PRO A 66 -9.05 -19.04 2.11
C PRO A 66 -8.11 -19.88 3.00
N ASN A 67 -7.26 -20.70 2.40
CA ASN A 67 -6.31 -21.56 3.11
C ASN A 67 -5.02 -20.83 3.52
N ILE A 68 -4.71 -19.68 2.91
CA ILE A 68 -3.58 -18.86 3.29
C ILE A 68 -3.89 -18.20 4.65
N GLU A 69 -2.97 -18.31 5.60
CA GLU A 69 -3.07 -17.59 6.87
C GLU A 69 -2.69 -16.11 6.66
N ILE A 70 -3.63 -15.21 6.94
CA ILE A 70 -3.48 -13.78 6.71
C ILE A 70 -3.22 -13.07 8.04
N TYR A 71 -2.14 -12.33 8.11
CA TYR A 71 -1.72 -11.52 9.24
C TYR A 71 -1.74 -10.03 8.83
N PRO A 72 -2.81 -9.28 9.12
CA PRO A 72 -2.87 -7.86 8.82
C PRO A 72 -1.93 -7.11 9.77
N LEU A 73 -1.13 -6.19 9.22
CA LEU A 73 -0.20 -5.36 9.98
C LEU A 73 -0.43 -3.91 9.62
N THR A 74 -0.60 -3.05 10.61
CA THR A 74 -0.67 -1.59 10.43
C THR A 74 0.20 -0.87 11.43
N CYS A 75 0.37 0.43 11.24
CA CYS A 75 1.09 1.27 12.17
C CYS A 75 0.31 2.55 12.47
N ARG A 76 0.18 2.88 13.75
CA ARG A 76 -0.48 4.10 14.19
C ARG A 76 0.51 5.26 14.15
N ASP A 77 0.26 6.23 13.27
CA ASP A 77 0.99 7.50 13.20
C ASP A 77 0.16 8.59 13.89
N VAL A 78 0.78 9.35 14.78
CA VAL A 78 0.14 10.51 15.45
C VAL A 78 -0.33 11.59 14.47
N ASN A 79 0.30 11.68 13.30
CA ASN A 79 -0.06 12.62 12.24
C ASN A 79 -1.17 12.09 11.31
N ALA A 80 -1.48 10.79 11.37
CA ALA A 80 -2.51 10.13 10.59
C ALA A 80 -3.21 9.03 11.42
N PRO A 81 -3.75 9.36 12.62
CA PRO A 81 -4.25 8.36 13.56
C PRO A 81 -5.41 7.53 13.01
N LYS A 82 -6.17 8.09 12.07
CA LYS A 82 -7.33 7.43 11.46
C LYS A 82 -6.98 6.36 10.43
N ASP A 83 -5.75 6.31 9.95
CA ASP A 83 -5.34 5.27 9.00
C ASP A 83 -5.28 3.89 9.67
N ALA A 84 -4.78 3.83 10.91
CA ALA A 84 -4.82 2.60 11.70
C ALA A 84 -6.25 2.21 12.11
N ASP A 85 -7.10 3.18 12.44
CA ASP A 85 -8.51 2.91 12.73
C ASP A 85 -9.21 2.31 11.51
N ALA A 86 -9.00 2.87 10.32
CA ALA A 86 -9.50 2.33 9.06
C ALA A 86 -8.97 0.90 8.78
N ALA A 87 -7.70 0.63 9.06
CA ALA A 87 -7.13 -0.70 8.90
C ALA A 87 -7.79 -1.73 9.83
N ILE A 88 -8.11 -1.33 11.07
CA ILE A 88 -8.85 -2.18 12.02
C ILE A 88 -10.27 -2.46 11.50
N GLU A 89 -10.99 -1.43 11.04
CA GLU A 89 -12.34 -1.58 10.48
C GLU A 89 -12.35 -2.46 9.23
N ILE A 90 -11.37 -2.30 8.33
CA ILE A 90 -11.18 -3.16 7.16
C ILE A 90 -10.96 -4.61 7.59
N THR A 91 -10.12 -4.86 8.61
CA THR A 91 -9.88 -6.23 9.12
C THR A 91 -11.16 -6.86 9.66
N ASN A 92 -11.95 -6.12 10.43
CA ASN A 92 -13.22 -6.58 10.95
C ASN A 92 -14.23 -6.89 9.83
N PHE A 93 -14.29 -6.01 8.81
CA PHE A 93 -15.09 -6.25 7.62
C PHE A 93 -14.69 -7.56 6.92
N MET A 94 -13.39 -7.79 6.70
CA MET A 94 -12.89 -9.01 6.04
C MET A 94 -13.22 -10.27 6.83
N LYS A 95 -13.04 -10.27 8.15
CA LYS A 95 -13.40 -11.40 9.02
C LYS A 95 -14.90 -11.73 8.94
N LYS A 96 -15.75 -10.71 8.94
CA LYS A 96 -17.21 -10.88 8.81
C LYS A 96 -17.60 -11.38 7.42
N ARG A 97 -16.96 -10.88 6.37
CA ARG A 97 -17.29 -11.20 4.96
C ARG A 97 -16.79 -12.59 4.56
N PHE A 98 -15.66 -13.03 5.13
CA PHE A 98 -14.99 -14.29 4.79
C PHE A 98 -14.75 -15.14 6.05
N PRO A 99 -15.79 -15.69 6.69
CA PRO A 99 -15.65 -16.42 7.96
C PRO A 99 -14.85 -17.73 7.82
N ASN A 100 -14.69 -18.26 6.60
CA ASN A 100 -13.93 -19.46 6.32
C ASN A 100 -12.45 -19.19 5.99
N SER A 101 -12.04 -17.93 5.84
CA SER A 101 -10.66 -17.55 5.57
C SER A 101 -9.90 -17.40 6.88
N LYS A 102 -8.63 -17.81 6.88
CA LYS A 102 -7.77 -17.78 8.07
C LYS A 102 -7.22 -16.38 8.31
N ILE A 103 -8.06 -15.47 8.79
CA ILE A 103 -7.69 -14.07 9.08
C ILE A 103 -7.41 -13.90 10.56
N ASN A 104 -6.17 -13.57 10.91
CA ASN A 104 -5.74 -13.29 12.26
C ASN A 104 -6.16 -11.88 12.71
N ASP A 105 -5.99 -11.59 14.01
CA ASP A 105 -6.16 -10.24 14.51
C ASP A 105 -5.10 -9.32 13.93
N ILE A 106 -5.47 -8.04 13.74
CA ILE A 106 -4.54 -7.06 13.20
C ILE A 106 -3.48 -6.70 14.24
N GLU A 107 -2.22 -6.74 13.84
CA GLU A 107 -1.12 -6.19 14.62
C GLU A 107 -1.03 -4.67 14.39
N VAL A 108 -0.98 -3.90 15.46
CA VAL A 108 -0.92 -2.44 15.40
C VAL A 108 0.37 -1.95 16.03
N GLY A 109 1.36 -1.65 15.20
CA GLY A 109 2.57 -0.94 15.64
C GLY A 109 2.29 0.52 15.99
N SER A 110 3.22 1.18 16.68
CA SER A 110 3.11 2.59 17.04
C SER A 110 4.39 3.35 16.68
N TYR A 111 4.22 4.59 16.20
CA TYR A 111 5.31 5.55 15.96
C TYR A 111 5.40 6.64 17.05
N ASN A 112 4.73 6.47 18.19
CA ASN A 112 4.53 7.56 19.13
C ASN A 112 5.84 8.09 19.73
N ASP A 113 6.86 7.25 19.77
CA ASP A 113 8.20 7.66 20.22
C ASP A 113 9.20 7.36 19.11
N LEU A 114 9.68 8.41 18.44
CA LEU A 114 10.85 8.29 17.58
C LEU A 114 12.01 7.81 18.43
N ASP A 115 12.42 6.59 18.19
CA ASP A 115 13.64 6.06 18.77
C ASP A 115 14.83 6.76 18.09
N ASP A 116 15.49 7.66 18.83
CA ASP A 116 16.64 8.43 18.37
C ASP A 116 17.78 7.53 17.86
N SER A 117 17.78 6.25 18.22
CA SER A 117 18.76 5.26 17.72
C SER A 117 18.72 5.10 16.20
N PHE A 118 17.59 5.40 15.55
CA PHE A 118 17.50 5.38 14.08
C PHE A 118 18.06 6.61 13.37
N TYR A 119 18.27 7.71 14.08
CA TYR A 119 18.74 8.97 13.49
C TYR A 119 20.09 8.87 12.77
N PRO A 120 21.13 8.23 13.34
CA PRO A 120 22.44 8.13 12.68
C PRO A 120 22.38 7.39 11.35
N GLU A 121 21.63 6.28 11.28
CA GLU A 121 21.50 5.50 10.06
C GLU A 121 20.60 6.19 9.03
N ALA A 122 19.51 6.80 9.47
CA ALA A 122 18.65 7.63 8.62
C ALA A 122 19.44 8.78 8.00
N LYS A 123 20.31 9.44 8.78
CA LYS A 123 21.21 10.49 8.29
C LYS A 123 22.18 9.98 7.23
N LYS A 124 22.79 8.81 7.42
CA LYS A 124 23.68 8.20 6.41
C LYS A 124 22.96 7.95 5.08
N ARG A 125 21.73 7.44 5.13
CA ARG A 125 20.93 7.18 3.93
C ARG A 125 20.56 8.47 3.20
N ILE A 126 20.31 9.55 3.96
CA ILE A 126 19.93 10.85 3.41
C ILE A 126 21.14 11.62 2.90
N ASP A 127 22.31 11.52 3.54
CA ASP A 127 23.55 12.19 3.12
C ASP A 127 23.97 11.76 1.69
N SER A 128 23.47 10.62 1.22
CA SER A 128 23.61 10.20 -0.20
C SER A 128 22.64 10.95 -1.15
N ILE A 129 21.69 11.72 -0.63
CA ILE A 129 20.67 12.45 -1.40
C ILE A 129 20.97 13.96 -1.30
N THR A 130 21.20 14.60 -2.42
CA THR A 130 21.71 15.99 -2.51
C THR A 130 20.77 17.10 -1.97
N ARG A 131 19.54 16.78 -1.52
CA ARG A 131 18.59 17.75 -0.96
C ARG A 131 17.73 17.12 0.11
N TYR A 132 17.97 17.41 1.36
CA TYR A 132 17.08 17.03 2.45
C TYR A 132 16.88 18.16 3.47
N ASN A 133 15.82 18.08 4.25
CA ASN A 133 15.53 18.91 5.39
C ASN A 133 15.22 18.06 6.62
N ASN A 134 15.06 18.66 7.78
CA ASN A 134 14.76 17.94 9.03
C ASN A 134 13.50 17.06 8.93
N ASN A 135 12.48 17.47 8.17
CA ASN A 135 11.28 16.66 7.98
C ASN A 135 11.57 15.38 7.21
N THR A 136 12.47 15.42 6.22
CA THR A 136 12.93 14.22 5.49
C THR A 136 13.65 13.26 6.42
N LEU A 137 14.49 13.76 7.32
CA LEU A 137 15.20 12.94 8.31
C LEU A 137 14.22 12.25 9.26
N ILE A 138 13.24 12.99 9.78
CA ILE A 138 12.19 12.44 10.65
C ILE A 138 11.38 11.36 9.93
N GLN A 139 10.98 11.59 8.69
CA GLN A 139 10.23 10.59 7.91
C GLN A 139 11.07 9.34 7.63
N MET A 140 12.36 9.50 7.28
CA MET A 140 13.24 8.37 7.05
C MET A 140 13.44 7.54 8.33
N SER A 141 13.62 8.20 9.48
CA SER A 141 13.74 7.50 10.77
C SER A 141 12.47 6.72 11.11
N LYS A 142 11.30 7.30 10.87
CA LYS A 142 10.01 6.63 11.04
C LYS A 142 9.87 5.41 10.13
N MET A 143 10.25 5.52 8.86
CA MET A 143 10.23 4.38 7.94
C MET A 143 11.16 3.26 8.41
N MET A 144 12.37 3.59 8.87
CA MET A 144 13.30 2.60 9.38
C MET A 144 12.78 1.90 10.64
N GLN A 145 12.15 2.64 11.56
CA GLN A 145 11.52 2.09 12.75
C GLN A 145 10.36 1.15 12.37
N LEU A 146 9.54 1.54 11.39
CA LEU A 146 8.47 0.68 10.87
C LEU A 146 9.04 -0.61 10.27
N ASP A 147 10.07 -0.50 9.43
CA ASP A 147 10.70 -1.68 8.82
C ASP A 147 11.26 -2.62 9.90
N THR A 148 11.87 -2.07 10.96
CA THR A 148 12.39 -2.87 12.06
C THR A 148 11.26 -3.56 12.84
N ASN A 149 10.21 -2.83 13.20
CA ASN A 149 9.06 -3.40 13.89
C ASN A 149 8.33 -4.45 13.05
N SER A 150 8.17 -4.18 11.75
CA SER A 150 7.60 -5.14 10.80
C SER A 150 8.47 -6.39 10.68
N ASN A 151 9.79 -6.24 10.60
CA ASN A 151 10.72 -7.36 10.54
C ASN A 151 10.71 -8.19 11.84
N ASN A 152 10.61 -7.55 13.00
CA ASN A 152 10.49 -8.26 14.28
C ASN A 152 9.19 -9.06 14.33
N TYR A 153 8.07 -8.49 13.90
CA TYR A 153 6.80 -9.20 13.78
C TYR A 153 6.90 -10.35 12.75
N MET A 154 7.43 -10.09 11.56
CA MET A 154 7.66 -11.10 10.53
C MET A 154 8.51 -12.27 11.04
N ASN A 155 9.57 -11.98 11.80
CA ASN A 155 10.45 -13.00 12.37
C ASN A 155 9.76 -13.82 13.48
N SER A 156 8.72 -13.31 14.14
CA SER A 156 7.90 -14.07 15.09
C SER A 156 6.96 -15.07 14.41
N LEU A 157 6.67 -14.85 13.13
CA LEU A 157 5.87 -15.73 12.29
C LEU A 157 6.79 -16.68 11.50
N ASN A 158 6.34 -17.91 11.27
CA ASN A 158 7.16 -18.87 10.55
C ASN A 158 7.18 -18.58 9.06
N LYS A 159 8.17 -17.82 8.59
CA LYS A 159 8.46 -17.51 7.17
C LYS A 159 7.24 -17.04 6.35
N PRO A 160 6.59 -15.94 6.71
CA PRO A 160 5.47 -15.41 5.93
C PRO A 160 5.97 -14.66 4.69
N LEU A 161 5.15 -14.61 3.62
CA LEU A 161 5.33 -13.68 2.53
C LEU A 161 4.74 -12.31 2.92
N ARG A 162 5.52 -11.25 2.83
CA ARG A 162 5.00 -9.88 2.97
C ARG A 162 4.34 -9.44 1.66
N VAL A 163 3.15 -8.85 1.75
CA VAL A 163 2.37 -8.41 0.59
C VAL A 163 2.01 -6.94 0.73
N ASP A 164 2.26 -6.19 -0.32
CA ASP A 164 1.97 -4.77 -0.41
C ASP A 164 1.02 -4.49 -1.60
N GLY A 165 -0.05 -3.76 -1.36
CA GLY A 165 -1.06 -3.41 -2.35
C GLY A 165 -0.70 -2.20 -3.23
N MET A 166 0.56 -1.76 -3.24
CA MET A 166 0.99 -0.60 -4.03
C MET A 166 0.65 -0.77 -5.52
N THR A 167 -0.08 0.20 -6.07
CA THR A 167 -0.39 0.30 -7.50
C THR A 167 0.65 1.15 -8.23
N ALA A 168 0.73 1.01 -9.57
CA ALA A 168 1.48 1.92 -10.42
C ALA A 168 0.90 3.34 -10.37
N ASN A 169 1.70 4.32 -10.83
CA ASN A 169 1.23 5.68 -11.02
C ASN A 169 0.04 5.75 -11.99
N PRO A 170 -0.89 6.69 -11.82
CA PRO A 170 -1.87 7.00 -12.85
C PRO A 170 -1.19 7.51 -14.12
N PRO A 171 -1.88 7.51 -15.28
CA PRO A 171 -1.38 8.06 -16.54
C PRO A 171 -0.84 9.49 -16.40
N ILE A 172 0.10 9.86 -17.28
CA ILE A 172 0.81 11.15 -17.17
C ILE A 172 -0.12 12.35 -17.26
N ASP A 173 -1.15 12.29 -18.09
CA ASP A 173 -2.18 13.32 -18.23
C ASP A 173 -2.94 13.58 -16.92
N VAL A 174 -3.26 12.52 -16.19
CA VAL A 174 -3.89 12.61 -14.85
C VAL A 174 -2.95 13.28 -13.85
N ARG A 175 -1.67 12.91 -13.87
CA ARG A 175 -0.64 13.53 -13.02
C ARG A 175 -0.45 15.00 -13.34
N MET A 176 -0.44 15.36 -14.62
CA MET A 176 -0.33 16.76 -15.07
C MET A 176 -1.56 17.58 -14.68
N ALA A 177 -2.77 17.05 -14.83
CA ALA A 177 -3.99 17.72 -14.42
C ALA A 177 -4.01 18.00 -12.90
N PHE A 178 -3.50 17.07 -12.09
CA PHE A 178 -3.29 17.31 -10.67
C PHE A 178 -2.28 18.44 -10.40
N ALA A 179 -1.15 18.46 -11.10
CA ALA A 179 -0.15 19.53 -10.98
C ALA A 179 -0.73 20.90 -11.28
N ASP A 180 -1.52 21.00 -12.35
CA ASP A 180 -2.17 22.24 -12.73
C ASP A 180 -3.21 22.71 -11.70
N ARG A 181 -3.95 21.76 -11.13
CA ARG A 181 -4.86 22.04 -10.01
C ARG A 181 -4.10 22.59 -8.79
N MET A 182 -2.97 21.95 -8.44
CA MET A 182 -2.15 22.37 -7.30
C MET A 182 -1.50 23.73 -7.51
N LYS A 183 -1.06 24.06 -8.74
CA LYS A 183 -0.55 25.39 -9.08
C LYS A 183 -1.58 26.50 -8.86
N LYS A 184 -2.85 26.25 -9.14
CA LYS A 184 -3.93 27.21 -8.87
C LYS A 184 -4.12 27.48 -7.38
N HIS A 185 -3.95 26.46 -6.54
CA HIS A 185 -4.09 26.60 -5.09
C HIS A 185 -2.83 27.10 -4.38
N HIS A 186 -1.66 26.86 -4.98
CA HIS A 186 -0.35 27.22 -4.43
C HIS A 186 0.55 27.83 -5.52
N PRO A 187 0.26 29.06 -6.01
CA PRO A 187 0.92 29.62 -7.19
C PRO A 187 2.43 29.87 -7.00
N THR A 188 2.90 29.95 -5.77
CA THR A 188 4.33 30.13 -5.45
C THR A 188 5.11 28.82 -5.36
N ARG A 189 4.44 27.66 -5.40
CA ARG A 189 5.08 26.35 -5.30
C ARG A 189 5.26 25.73 -6.68
N ASN A 190 6.47 25.33 -6.99
CA ASN A 190 6.76 24.66 -8.26
C ASN A 190 6.48 23.17 -8.13
N PHE A 191 5.36 22.70 -8.68
CA PHE A 191 5.00 21.29 -8.76
C PHE A 191 5.46 20.74 -10.11
N GLY A 192 6.65 20.18 -10.16
CA GLY A 192 7.11 19.45 -11.34
C GLY A 192 6.56 18.02 -11.37
N PRO A 193 6.64 17.31 -12.51
CA PRO A 193 6.23 15.91 -12.61
C PRO A 193 6.87 15.01 -11.53
N PHE A 194 8.11 15.28 -11.16
CA PHE A 194 8.82 14.56 -10.11
C PHE A 194 8.31 14.83 -8.69
N GLU A 195 7.75 16.02 -8.43
CA GLU A 195 7.14 16.30 -7.13
C GLU A 195 5.79 15.61 -6.98
N ILE A 196 5.08 15.37 -8.06
CA ILE A 196 3.82 14.64 -8.08
C ILE A 196 4.07 13.16 -7.77
N ASP A 197 5.13 12.58 -8.32
CA ASP A 197 5.54 11.21 -8.02
C ASP A 197 6.07 11.06 -6.60
N ARG A 198 6.50 12.16 -5.97
CA ARG A 198 7.20 12.20 -4.70
C ARG A 198 6.59 13.10 -3.65
N VAL A 199 5.44 13.69 -3.90
CA VAL A 199 4.82 14.64 -2.96
C VAL A 199 4.77 14.09 -1.54
N GLN A 200 5.11 12.80 -1.35
CA GLN A 200 5.04 12.12 -0.06
C GLN A 200 6.10 11.04 0.15
N GLY A 201 7.23 11.13 -0.51
CA GLY A 201 8.34 10.22 -0.26
C GLY A 201 8.20 8.82 -0.87
N GLU A 202 7.09 8.52 -1.52
CA GLU A 202 6.90 7.25 -2.22
C GLU A 202 7.37 7.38 -3.67
N VAL A 203 8.36 6.58 -4.03
CA VAL A 203 8.75 6.39 -5.42
C VAL A 203 7.77 5.39 -6.03
N ARG A 204 6.61 5.85 -6.48
CA ARG A 204 5.80 5.06 -7.38
C ARG A 204 6.51 5.02 -8.73
N ARG A 205 6.67 3.83 -9.23
CA ARG A 205 7.27 3.60 -10.54
C ARG A 205 6.20 3.70 -11.61
N ASP A 206 6.61 3.99 -12.83
CA ASP A 206 5.75 3.81 -13.99
C ASP A 206 5.26 2.35 -14.04
N VAL A 207 4.20 2.10 -14.82
CA VAL A 207 3.61 0.76 -14.95
C VAL A 207 4.72 -0.23 -15.32
N HIS A 208 4.90 -1.24 -14.47
CA HIS A 208 5.80 -2.35 -14.75
C HIS A 208 5.08 -3.39 -15.61
N ASP A 209 5.82 -4.07 -16.48
CA ASP A 209 5.26 -5.14 -17.30
C ASP A 209 4.77 -6.35 -16.48
N LYS A 210 5.25 -6.47 -15.25
CA LYS A 210 4.94 -7.58 -14.35
C LYS A 210 4.97 -7.17 -12.88
N PRO A 211 4.32 -7.97 -11.99
CA PRO A 211 4.47 -7.87 -10.55
C PRO A 211 5.92 -7.96 -10.11
N GLU A 212 6.23 -7.43 -8.94
CA GLU A 212 7.57 -7.45 -8.35
C GLU A 212 7.62 -8.35 -7.11
N LEU A 213 8.68 -9.15 -7.02
CA LEU A 213 9.06 -9.86 -5.80
C LEU A 213 10.50 -9.50 -5.45
N ILE A 214 10.68 -8.88 -4.27
CA ILE A 214 12.01 -8.56 -3.73
C ILE A 214 12.14 -9.29 -2.39
N TYR A 215 12.98 -10.31 -2.33
CA TYR A 215 13.13 -11.20 -1.17
C TYR A 215 11.80 -11.86 -0.77
N ASP A 216 11.20 -11.38 0.33
CA ASP A 216 9.93 -11.80 0.91
C ASP A 216 8.81 -10.76 0.73
N LEU A 217 9.02 -9.71 -0.06
CA LEU A 217 8.06 -8.67 -0.35
C LEU A 217 7.49 -8.83 -1.77
N TYR A 218 6.21 -9.15 -1.85
CA TYR A 218 5.46 -9.28 -3.09
C TYR A 218 4.52 -8.09 -3.32
N LYS A 219 4.62 -7.49 -4.50
CA LYS A 219 3.83 -6.33 -4.94
C LYS A 219 3.05 -6.69 -6.21
N PRO A 220 1.87 -7.28 -6.08
CA PRO A 220 1.11 -7.77 -7.24
C PRO A 220 0.53 -6.69 -8.15
N PHE A 221 0.39 -5.45 -7.69
CA PHE A 221 -0.33 -4.38 -8.40
C PHE A 221 0.59 -3.38 -9.11
N LEU A 222 1.89 -3.60 -9.19
CA LEU A 222 2.81 -2.66 -9.85
C LEU A 222 2.59 -2.53 -11.36
N ASN A 223 1.91 -3.48 -11.97
CA ASN A 223 1.55 -3.45 -13.39
C ASN A 223 0.17 -2.85 -13.69
N VAL A 224 -0.54 -2.40 -12.67
CA VAL A 224 -1.88 -1.80 -12.79
C VAL A 224 -1.98 -0.52 -11.97
N ASN A 225 -2.82 0.41 -12.40
CA ASN A 225 -3.10 1.64 -11.66
C ASN A 225 -4.39 1.52 -10.82
N LYS A 226 -4.75 2.59 -10.14
CA LYS A 226 -5.90 2.60 -9.22
C LYS A 226 -7.26 2.32 -9.86
N ARG A 227 -7.41 2.42 -11.19
CA ARG A 227 -8.64 1.99 -11.89
C ARG A 227 -8.89 0.47 -11.78
N PHE A 228 -7.82 -0.33 -11.70
CA PHE A 228 -7.96 -1.75 -11.38
C PHE A 228 -8.61 -1.94 -10.01
N VAL A 229 -8.14 -1.22 -9.00
CA VAL A 229 -8.71 -1.24 -7.64
C VAL A 229 -10.19 -0.81 -7.67
N ALA A 230 -10.51 0.27 -8.35
CA ALA A 230 -11.90 0.73 -8.50
C ALA A 230 -12.78 -0.31 -9.19
N GLY A 231 -12.27 -1.00 -10.21
CA GLY A 231 -12.95 -2.12 -10.87
C GLY A 231 -13.27 -3.26 -9.90
N VAL A 232 -12.29 -3.66 -9.07
CA VAL A 232 -12.51 -4.69 -8.03
C VAL A 232 -13.63 -4.27 -7.09
N PHE A 233 -13.65 -3.02 -6.63
CA PHE A 233 -14.68 -2.52 -5.72
C PHE A 233 -16.06 -2.55 -6.36
N LYS A 234 -16.20 -2.09 -7.61
CA LYS A 234 -17.50 -2.05 -8.32
C LYS A 234 -18.02 -3.44 -8.61
N GLU A 235 -17.22 -4.33 -9.19
CA GLU A 235 -17.67 -5.68 -9.57
C GLU A 235 -17.97 -6.59 -8.37
N ASN A 236 -17.43 -6.27 -7.19
CA ASN A 236 -17.68 -7.05 -5.98
C ASN A 236 -18.67 -6.38 -5.01
N ASN A 237 -19.38 -5.31 -5.44
CA ASN A 237 -20.35 -4.57 -4.63
C ASN A 237 -19.75 -4.07 -3.30
N LEU A 238 -18.53 -3.51 -3.36
CA LEU A 238 -17.80 -3.02 -2.19
C LEU A 238 -17.93 -1.50 -2.00
N MET A 239 -18.67 -0.83 -2.88
CA MET A 239 -18.81 0.63 -2.86
C MET A 239 -19.56 1.14 -1.64
N ASP A 240 -20.55 0.40 -1.17
CA ASP A 240 -21.39 0.82 -0.04
C ASP A 240 -20.81 0.39 1.32
N ASP A 241 -20.06 -0.72 1.37
CA ASP A 241 -19.62 -1.32 2.62
C ASP A 241 -18.12 -1.07 2.91
N LEU A 242 -17.23 -1.39 1.94
CA LEU A 242 -15.78 -1.31 2.14
C LEU A 242 -15.21 0.05 1.75
N TYR A 243 -15.69 0.67 0.67
CA TYR A 243 -15.16 1.94 0.19
C TYR A 243 -15.23 3.07 1.23
N PRO A 244 -16.36 3.25 1.98
CA PRO A 244 -16.48 4.32 2.97
C PRO A 244 -15.48 4.22 4.13
N ILE A 245 -15.08 3.00 4.50
CA ILE A 245 -14.12 2.76 5.59
C ILE A 245 -12.66 2.86 5.14
N THR A 246 -12.39 2.88 3.82
CA THR A 246 -11.02 3.05 3.32
C THR A 246 -10.58 4.51 3.35
N ARG A 247 -9.34 4.74 3.82
CA ARG A 247 -8.76 6.06 3.94
C ARG A 247 -7.45 6.14 3.16
N SER A 248 -7.37 7.07 2.20
CA SER A 248 -6.15 7.33 1.43
C SER A 248 -5.69 8.80 1.55
N CYS A 249 -6.34 9.61 2.38
CA CYS A 249 -6.07 11.02 2.54
C CYS A 249 -4.93 11.25 3.52
N VAL A 250 -3.94 12.04 3.11
CA VAL A 250 -2.79 12.45 3.94
C VAL A 250 -2.89 13.89 4.42
N GLY A 251 -4.05 14.52 4.29
CA GLY A 251 -4.31 15.85 4.81
C GLY A 251 -4.24 15.89 6.33
N GLY A 252 -3.59 16.93 6.89
CA GLY A 252 -3.54 17.14 8.33
C GLY A 252 -4.90 17.50 8.95
N GLY A 253 -5.02 17.46 10.28
CA GLY A 253 -6.27 17.64 10.99
C GLY A 253 -7.07 18.91 10.62
N ARG A 254 -6.39 20.03 10.34
CA ARG A 254 -7.05 21.27 9.89
C ARG A 254 -7.70 21.16 8.52
N GLN A 255 -7.15 20.32 7.62
CA GLN A 255 -7.64 20.14 6.25
C GLN A 255 -8.72 19.06 6.17
N THR A 256 -8.88 18.26 7.19
CA THR A 256 -9.70 17.05 7.22
C THR A 256 -10.72 17.05 8.35
N ASN A 257 -11.01 18.21 8.92
CA ASN A 257 -11.91 18.32 10.06
C ASN A 257 -11.55 17.30 11.16
N ASN A 258 -10.34 17.39 11.69
CA ASN A 258 -9.78 16.44 12.66
C ASN A 258 -9.81 14.98 12.17
N PHE A 259 -9.42 14.77 10.93
CA PHE A 259 -9.33 13.47 10.27
C PHE A 259 -10.68 12.75 10.05
N THR A 260 -11.81 13.46 10.10
CA THR A 260 -13.14 12.89 9.82
C THR A 260 -13.53 12.96 8.35
N GLU A 261 -12.93 13.89 7.59
CA GLU A 261 -13.23 14.13 6.18
C GLU A 261 -12.00 13.97 5.30
N TRP A 262 -12.17 13.89 4.00
CA TRP A 262 -11.07 13.95 3.04
C TRP A 262 -10.69 15.39 2.75
N CYS A 263 -9.39 15.67 2.60
CA CYS A 263 -8.95 17.05 2.33
C CYS A 263 -9.26 17.52 0.91
N TRP A 264 -9.48 16.62 -0.04
CA TRP A 264 -9.72 16.88 -1.48
C TRP A 264 -8.62 17.70 -2.17
N GLN A 265 -7.46 17.89 -1.51
CA GLN A 265 -6.35 18.71 -1.97
C GLN A 265 -5.07 17.89 -2.18
N CYS A 266 -4.94 16.71 -1.57
CA CYS A 266 -3.78 15.87 -1.76
C CYS A 266 -3.90 15.00 -3.02
N PHE A 267 -2.75 14.54 -3.53
CA PHE A 267 -2.70 13.66 -4.69
C PHE A 267 -3.55 12.39 -4.51
N TRP A 268 -3.53 11.79 -3.32
CA TRP A 268 -4.27 10.56 -3.03
C TRP A 268 -5.79 10.72 -3.10
N CYS A 269 -6.32 11.86 -2.65
CA CYS A 269 -7.74 12.16 -2.83
C CYS A 269 -8.08 12.33 -4.31
N TYR A 270 -7.24 13.06 -5.06
CA TYR A 270 -7.43 13.27 -6.49
C TYR A 270 -7.36 11.98 -7.28
N GLU A 271 -6.34 11.15 -7.03
CA GLU A 271 -6.17 9.84 -7.68
C GLU A 271 -7.34 8.90 -7.38
N LYS A 272 -7.81 8.88 -6.13
CA LYS A 272 -8.97 8.08 -5.73
C LYS A 272 -10.24 8.57 -6.46
N ASP A 273 -10.48 9.87 -6.50
CA ASP A 273 -11.59 10.49 -7.22
C ASP A 273 -11.56 10.14 -8.71
N TRP A 274 -10.42 10.37 -9.37
CA TRP A 274 -10.22 9.99 -10.76
C TRP A 274 -10.50 8.50 -11.02
N ALA A 275 -9.99 7.61 -10.19
CA ALA A 275 -10.11 6.18 -10.42
C ALA A 275 -11.55 5.67 -10.23
N PHE A 276 -12.27 6.19 -9.24
CA PHE A 276 -13.57 5.66 -8.83
C PHE A 276 -14.75 6.35 -9.55
N ASN A 277 -14.61 7.60 -9.97
CA ASN A 277 -15.70 8.34 -10.64
C ASN A 277 -15.72 8.15 -12.16
N GLU A 278 -14.57 8.06 -12.84
CA GLU A 278 -14.53 7.88 -14.30
C GLU A 278 -14.87 6.45 -14.77
N VAL A 279 -14.87 5.45 -13.89
CA VAL A 279 -15.25 4.06 -14.25
C VAL A 279 -16.78 3.88 -14.36
N SER A 280 -17.59 4.93 -14.12
CA SER A 280 -19.05 4.84 -14.26
C SER A 280 -19.55 4.81 -15.72
N ASP A 281 -18.72 5.13 -16.71
CA ASP A 281 -19.11 5.34 -18.12
C ASP A 281 -18.50 4.38 -19.14
N SER A 282 -17.99 3.22 -18.72
CA SER A 282 -17.39 2.23 -19.66
C SER A 282 -18.02 0.86 -19.56
#